data_8aa92b3e0a12f3dec0d4f6115b1faeb2
#
_entry.id   8aa92b3e0a12f3dec0d4f6115b1faeb2
#
_cell.length_a   1.000
_cell.length_b   1.000
_cell.length_c   1.000
_cell.angle_alpha   90.00
_cell.angle_beta   90.00
_cell.angle_gamma   90.00
#
_symmetry.space_group_name_H-M   'P 1'
#
loop_
_entity.id
_entity.type
_entity.pdbx_description
1 polymer ?
#
loop_
_entity_poly.entity_id
_entity_poly.type
_entity_poly.pdbx_seq_one_letter_code
_entity_poly.pdbx_strand_id
1 'polypeptide(L)'
;MANDKLIVTPRRGLAAIVGLATASLLLVNIPKEESGRTVKVEMAPDGAATVQHISGRQYLRAYLDIVGVPTACDGLTSYHGRKIKIADQFTEAQCTAMLEEELVVHAKGVMQCTPGLALTYPRRDHARFAAVSLAYNVGVANWCSSTARRMFNASRITAGCDALLPWNKVTKNGKKVVSNGLAGRRSRERAICLKDAA
;
A
#
# COMPACT_ATOMS: atom_id res chain seq x y z
N MET A 1 20.30 -23.49 17.15
CA MET A 1 18.90 -23.08 17.24
C MET A 1 18.88 -21.59 17.54
N ALA A 2 18.75 -20.75 16.53
CA ALA A 2 18.73 -19.30 16.69
C ALA A 2 17.33 -18.89 17.17
N ASN A 3 17.29 -18.23 18.33
CA ASN A 3 16.08 -17.61 18.87
C ASN A 3 15.65 -16.48 17.92
N ASP A 4 14.66 -16.76 17.10
CA ASP A 4 13.98 -15.76 16.27
C ASP A 4 13.14 -14.89 17.21
N LYS A 5 13.78 -13.85 17.77
CA LYS A 5 13.06 -12.82 18.52
C LYS A 5 12.14 -12.11 17.55
N LEU A 6 10.83 -12.38 17.66
CA LEU A 6 9.78 -11.57 17.06
C LEU A 6 10.09 -10.09 17.31
N ILE A 7 10.46 -9.38 16.25
CA ILE A 7 10.66 -7.93 16.32
C ILE A 7 9.25 -7.33 16.39
N VAL A 8 8.80 -7.07 17.61
CA VAL A 8 7.58 -6.29 17.88
C VAL A 8 7.91 -4.85 17.52
N THR A 9 7.40 -4.38 16.38
CA THR A 9 7.54 -2.99 15.97
C THR A 9 6.82 -2.08 16.96
N PRO A 10 7.43 -0.97 17.45
CA PRO A 10 6.85 -0.17 18.51
C PRO A 10 5.65 0.65 18.03
N ARG A 11 4.60 0.67 18.81
CA ARG A 11 3.39 1.51 19.00
C ARG A 11 3.06 2.70 18.05
N ARG A 12 3.69 2.86 16.90
CA ARG A 12 3.36 3.87 15.87
C ARG A 12 3.30 3.25 14.48
N GLY A 13 2.86 2.00 14.42
CA GLY A 13 2.68 1.26 13.19
C GLY A 13 1.60 1.86 12.27
N LEU A 14 1.44 1.26 11.13
CA LEU A 14 0.48 1.67 10.11
C LEU A 14 -0.95 1.86 10.69
N ALA A 15 -1.38 0.95 11.57
CA ALA A 15 -2.68 0.99 12.21
C ALA A 15 -2.94 2.26 13.05
N ALA A 16 -1.91 2.82 13.68
CA ALA A 16 -2.04 4.08 14.43
C ALA A 16 -2.29 5.30 13.54
N ILE A 17 -1.93 5.21 12.25
CA ILE A 17 -2.08 6.31 11.28
C ILE A 17 -3.42 6.21 10.55
N VAL A 18 -3.81 5.00 10.14
CA VAL A 18 -4.98 4.80 9.24
C VAL A 18 -6.10 3.99 9.86
N GLY A 19 -5.94 3.45 11.07
CA GLY A 19 -6.87 2.53 11.73
C GLY A 19 -6.61 1.07 11.39
N LEU A 20 -7.05 0.15 12.28
CA LEU A 20 -6.81 -1.30 12.16
C LEU A 20 -7.38 -1.89 10.87
N ALA A 21 -8.63 -1.55 10.54
CA ALA A 21 -9.30 -2.08 9.35
C ALA A 21 -8.57 -1.64 8.06
N THR A 22 -8.19 -0.38 7.96
CA THR A 22 -7.43 0.13 6.81
C THR A 22 -6.04 -0.51 6.71
N ALA A 23 -5.33 -0.67 7.84
CA ALA A 23 -4.02 -1.32 7.86
C ALA A 23 -4.10 -2.77 7.37
N SER A 24 -5.09 -3.52 7.85
CA SER A 24 -5.36 -4.89 7.37
C SER A 24 -5.63 -4.93 5.87
N LEU A 25 -6.49 -4.04 5.35
CA LEU A 25 -6.79 -3.95 3.92
C LEU A 25 -5.52 -3.67 3.08
N LEU A 26 -4.65 -2.78 3.55
CA LEU A 26 -3.39 -2.46 2.86
C LEU A 26 -2.46 -3.67 2.83
N LEU A 27 -2.23 -4.31 3.97
CA LEU A 27 -1.33 -5.47 4.09
C LEU A 27 -1.83 -6.69 3.31
N VAL A 28 -3.15 -6.83 3.10
CA VAL A 28 -3.73 -7.89 2.25
C VAL A 28 -3.59 -7.57 0.77
N ASN A 29 -3.88 -6.32 0.36
CA ASN A 29 -4.06 -6.00 -1.05
C ASN A 29 -2.78 -5.52 -1.75
N ILE A 30 -1.88 -4.82 -1.05
CA ILE A 30 -0.64 -4.32 -1.69
C ILE A 30 0.25 -5.47 -2.19
N PRO A 31 0.52 -6.55 -1.42
CA PRO A 31 1.28 -7.70 -1.93
C PRO A 31 0.66 -8.31 -3.20
N LYS A 32 -0.68 -8.36 -3.27
CA LYS A 32 -1.38 -8.88 -4.44
C LYS A 32 -1.19 -8.00 -5.68
N GLU A 33 -1.16 -6.69 -5.51
CA GLU A 33 -0.97 -5.74 -6.62
C GLU A 33 0.50 -5.62 -7.06
N GLU A 34 1.45 -5.78 -6.15
CA GLU A 34 2.89 -5.59 -6.45
C GLU A 34 3.60 -6.89 -6.87
N SER A 35 3.36 -8.00 -6.18
CA SER A 35 4.03 -9.28 -6.43
C SER A 35 3.10 -10.40 -6.89
N GLY A 36 1.78 -10.18 -6.86
CA GLY A 36 0.78 -11.20 -7.18
C GLY A 36 0.60 -12.25 -6.08
N ARG A 37 1.21 -12.07 -4.89
CA ARG A 37 1.07 -13.03 -3.79
C ARG A 37 -0.19 -12.79 -2.97
N THR A 38 -0.78 -13.87 -2.50
CA THR A 38 -1.90 -13.87 -1.55
C THR A 38 -1.37 -14.10 -0.16
N VAL A 39 -1.87 -13.33 0.79
CA VAL A 39 -1.50 -13.42 2.22
C VAL A 39 -2.73 -13.46 3.11
N LYS A 40 -2.59 -14.05 4.29
CA LYS A 40 -3.50 -13.90 5.41
C LYS A 40 -2.90 -12.89 6.38
N VAL A 41 -3.72 -11.95 6.85
CA VAL A 41 -3.30 -10.91 7.80
C VAL A 41 -4.15 -11.03 9.06
N GLU A 42 -3.48 -11.09 10.20
CA GLU A 42 -4.12 -11.01 11.52
C GLU A 42 -3.60 -9.77 12.24
N MET A 43 -4.53 -8.91 12.66
CA MET A 43 -4.21 -7.67 13.36
C MET A 43 -4.44 -7.86 14.87
N ALA A 44 -3.41 -7.58 15.65
CA ALA A 44 -3.54 -7.52 17.11
C ALA A 44 -4.20 -6.19 17.55
N PRO A 45 -4.83 -6.12 18.73
CA PRO A 45 -5.48 -4.89 19.21
C PRO A 45 -4.54 -3.69 19.36
N ASP A 46 -3.26 -3.93 19.57
CA ASP A 46 -2.20 -2.89 19.66
C ASP A 46 -1.72 -2.41 18.29
N GLY A 47 -2.26 -2.99 17.20
CA GLY A 47 -1.92 -2.62 15.82
C GLY A 47 -0.78 -3.42 15.20
N ALA A 48 -0.19 -4.38 15.93
CA ALA A 48 0.79 -5.29 15.35
C ALA A 48 0.12 -6.22 14.33
N ALA A 49 0.78 -6.46 13.21
CA ALA A 49 0.30 -7.33 12.15
C ALA A 49 1.13 -8.62 12.07
N THR A 50 0.44 -9.75 11.94
CA THR A 50 1.06 -11.01 11.51
C THR A 50 0.61 -11.29 10.08
N VAL A 51 1.56 -11.41 9.16
CA VAL A 51 1.32 -11.69 7.75
C VAL A 51 1.85 -13.08 7.41
N GLN A 52 0.98 -13.93 6.89
CA GLN A 52 1.30 -15.28 6.47
C GLN A 52 1.11 -15.42 4.96
N HIS A 53 2.14 -15.91 4.29
CA HIS A 53 2.05 -16.25 2.87
C HIS A 53 1.11 -17.44 2.65
N ILE A 54 0.20 -17.32 1.69
CA ILE A 54 -0.74 -18.39 1.31
C ILE A 54 -0.40 -18.96 -0.08
N SER A 55 -0.20 -18.08 -1.06
CA SER A 55 0.07 -18.50 -2.44
C SER A 55 0.67 -17.36 -3.27
N GLY A 56 1.14 -17.71 -4.46
CA GLY A 56 1.83 -16.79 -5.35
C GLY A 56 3.34 -16.81 -5.13
N ARG A 57 4.08 -16.02 -5.89
CA ARG A 57 5.53 -16.01 -5.80
C ARG A 57 6.00 -15.12 -4.64
N GLN A 58 6.89 -15.66 -3.81
CA GLN A 58 7.63 -14.90 -2.79
C GLN A 58 9.02 -14.54 -3.31
N TYR A 59 9.39 -13.28 -3.24
CA TYR A 59 10.69 -12.79 -3.65
C TYR A 59 11.59 -12.52 -2.42
N LEU A 60 11.89 -13.58 -1.65
CA LEU A 60 12.73 -13.49 -0.44
C LEU A 60 14.21 -13.26 -0.77
N ARG A 61 14.64 -13.54 -2.00
CA ARG A 61 15.95 -13.15 -2.51
C ARG A 61 15.81 -11.98 -3.45
N ALA A 62 16.74 -11.01 -3.35
CA ALA A 62 16.76 -9.89 -4.26
C ALA A 62 16.95 -10.37 -5.71
N TYR A 63 16.27 -9.70 -6.62
CA TYR A 63 16.35 -9.89 -8.06
C TYR A 63 16.50 -8.52 -8.74
N LEU A 64 16.93 -8.51 -9.99
CA LEU A 64 16.88 -7.28 -10.80
C LEU A 64 15.49 -7.13 -11.41
N ASP A 65 14.88 -5.97 -11.22
CA ASP A 65 13.65 -5.64 -11.90
C ASP A 65 13.89 -5.37 -13.40
N ILE A 66 12.84 -4.97 -14.12
CA ILE A 66 12.93 -4.78 -15.58
C ILE A 66 13.85 -3.61 -16.00
N VAL A 67 14.22 -2.73 -15.07
CA VAL A 67 15.14 -1.61 -15.30
C VAL A 67 16.49 -1.81 -14.62
N GLY A 68 16.73 -3.01 -14.07
CA GLY A 68 18.01 -3.40 -13.48
C GLY A 68 18.23 -2.94 -12.04
N VAL A 69 17.16 -2.58 -11.32
CA VAL A 69 17.24 -2.17 -9.91
C VAL A 69 17.09 -3.39 -9.01
N PRO A 70 18.01 -3.63 -8.03
CA PRO A 70 17.85 -4.69 -7.04
C PRO A 70 16.58 -4.47 -6.20
N THR A 71 15.69 -5.44 -6.26
CA THR A 71 14.34 -5.42 -5.69
C THR A 71 14.07 -6.71 -4.93
N ALA A 72 13.33 -6.67 -3.85
CA ALA A 72 12.94 -7.85 -3.07
C ALA A 72 11.53 -7.71 -2.51
N CYS A 73 11.04 -8.78 -1.91
CA CYS A 73 9.74 -8.85 -1.25
C CYS A 73 8.60 -8.43 -2.21
N ASP A 74 7.81 -7.43 -1.86
CA ASP A 74 6.69 -6.93 -2.64
C ASP A 74 7.09 -5.67 -3.46
N GLY A 75 8.18 -5.77 -4.23
CA GLY A 75 8.63 -4.69 -5.10
C GLY A 75 9.50 -3.63 -4.39
N LEU A 76 10.05 -3.93 -3.21
CA LEU A 76 10.80 -2.98 -2.41
C LEU A 76 12.25 -2.88 -2.87
N THR A 77 12.82 -1.68 -2.82
CA THR A 77 14.19 -1.36 -3.27
C THR A 77 15.10 -0.88 -2.14
N SER A 78 14.54 -0.69 -0.94
CA SER A 78 15.28 -0.25 0.26
C SER A 78 14.73 -0.92 1.52
N TYR A 79 15.59 -0.97 2.57
CA TYR A 79 15.25 -1.46 3.89
C TYR A 79 16.02 -0.66 4.94
N HIS A 80 15.34 -0.06 5.91
CA HIS A 80 15.92 0.84 6.93
C HIS A 80 16.82 1.93 6.30
N GLY A 81 16.38 2.55 5.21
CA GLY A 81 17.14 3.58 4.50
C GLY A 81 18.32 3.05 3.66
N ARG A 82 18.65 1.77 3.72
CA ARG A 82 19.69 1.12 2.91
C ARG A 82 19.10 0.57 1.61
N LYS A 83 19.70 0.85 0.48
CA LYS A 83 19.34 0.22 -0.79
C LYS A 83 19.56 -1.30 -0.75
N ILE A 84 18.64 -2.06 -1.32
CA ILE A 84 18.76 -3.51 -1.48
C ILE A 84 19.89 -3.81 -2.47
N LYS A 85 20.70 -4.84 -2.16
CA LYS A 85 21.74 -5.38 -3.02
C LYS A 85 21.30 -6.73 -3.57
N ILE A 86 21.80 -7.12 -4.73
CA ILE A 86 21.43 -8.38 -5.39
C ILE A 86 21.73 -9.63 -4.55
N ALA A 87 22.71 -9.54 -3.65
CA ALA A 87 23.07 -10.62 -2.74
C ALA A 87 22.17 -10.70 -1.49
N ASP A 88 21.27 -9.73 -1.27
CA ASP A 88 20.43 -9.69 -0.08
C ASP A 88 19.37 -10.80 -0.11
N GLN A 89 19.10 -11.33 1.08
CA GLN A 89 18.09 -12.33 1.33
C GLN A 89 17.31 -11.94 2.59
N PHE A 90 16.01 -12.11 2.56
CA PHE A 90 15.08 -11.69 3.61
C PHE A 90 14.23 -12.86 4.10
N THR A 91 13.74 -12.77 5.32
CA THR A 91 12.66 -13.61 5.83
C THR A 91 11.30 -12.99 5.49
N GLU A 92 10.22 -13.76 5.62
CA GLU A 92 8.86 -13.22 5.44
C GLU A 92 8.55 -12.10 6.43
N ALA A 93 8.98 -12.25 7.70
CA ALA A 93 8.82 -11.22 8.71
C ALA A 93 9.55 -9.92 8.35
N GLN A 94 10.75 -10.01 7.80
CA GLN A 94 11.48 -8.83 7.30
C GLN A 94 10.76 -8.19 6.12
N CYS A 95 10.26 -8.98 5.16
CA CYS A 95 9.46 -8.45 4.05
C CYS A 95 8.20 -7.72 4.52
N THR A 96 7.52 -8.26 5.53
CA THR A 96 6.36 -7.62 6.15
C THR A 96 6.73 -6.29 6.80
N ALA A 97 7.80 -6.26 7.59
CA ALA A 97 8.27 -5.04 8.24
C ALA A 97 8.67 -3.96 7.21
N MET A 98 9.36 -4.36 6.13
CA MET A 98 9.73 -3.45 5.02
C MET A 98 8.50 -2.85 4.34
N LEU A 99 7.49 -3.68 4.03
CA LEU A 99 6.25 -3.21 3.43
C LEU A 99 5.51 -2.25 4.37
N GLU A 100 5.46 -2.57 5.66
CA GLU A 100 4.80 -1.71 6.65
C GLU A 100 5.51 -0.36 6.79
N GLU A 101 6.85 -0.33 6.82
CA GLU A 101 7.63 0.92 6.84
C GLU A 101 7.32 1.81 5.65
N GLU A 102 7.29 1.25 4.44
CA GLU A 102 6.96 1.98 3.21
C GLU A 102 5.51 2.48 3.21
N LEU A 103 4.58 1.64 3.65
CA LEU A 103 3.17 2.04 3.81
C LEU A 103 2.99 3.15 4.84
N VAL A 104 3.76 3.16 5.94
CA VAL A 104 3.74 4.22 6.95
C VAL A 104 4.14 5.55 6.34
N VAL A 105 5.17 5.60 5.49
CA VAL A 105 5.59 6.83 4.79
C VAL A 105 4.47 7.37 3.92
N HIS A 106 3.87 6.52 3.11
CA HIS A 106 2.77 6.90 2.22
C HIS A 106 1.52 7.30 3.00
N ALA A 107 1.14 6.54 4.03
CA ALA A 107 0.00 6.81 4.88
C ALA A 107 0.11 8.17 5.58
N LYS A 108 1.27 8.51 6.16
CA LYS A 108 1.50 9.82 6.77
C LYS A 108 1.28 10.95 5.79
N GLY A 109 1.86 10.87 4.60
CA GLY A 109 1.71 11.90 3.57
C GLY A 109 0.26 12.04 3.08
N VAL A 110 -0.44 10.92 2.87
CA VAL A 110 -1.86 10.91 2.50
C VAL A 110 -2.72 11.57 3.58
N MET A 111 -2.58 11.14 4.84
CA MET A 111 -3.40 11.65 5.94
C MET A 111 -3.14 13.14 6.22
N GLN A 112 -1.90 13.59 6.03
CA GLN A 112 -1.54 15.00 6.18
C GLN A 112 -2.26 15.90 5.16
N CYS A 113 -2.35 15.50 3.90
CA CYS A 113 -3.00 16.32 2.87
C CYS A 113 -4.49 16.00 2.67
N THR A 114 -5.03 14.98 3.37
CA THR A 114 -6.43 14.56 3.23
C THR A 114 -7.18 14.56 4.57
N PRO A 115 -7.36 15.72 5.23
CA PRO A 115 -8.08 15.80 6.50
C PRO A 115 -9.49 15.24 6.45
N GLY A 116 -10.16 15.18 5.28
CA GLY A 116 -11.46 14.53 5.10
C GLY A 116 -11.45 13.01 5.33
N LEU A 117 -10.27 12.39 5.47
CA LEU A 117 -10.08 10.99 5.83
C LEU A 117 -9.56 10.79 7.27
N ALA A 118 -9.57 11.82 8.12
CA ALA A 118 -9.10 11.71 9.52
C ALA A 118 -9.80 10.56 10.26
N LEU A 119 -9.10 9.97 11.25
CA LEU A 119 -9.62 8.83 12.02
C LEU A 119 -10.91 9.16 12.80
N THR A 120 -11.13 10.43 13.07
CA THR A 120 -12.35 10.93 13.72
C THR A 120 -13.62 10.78 12.85
N TYR A 121 -13.46 10.60 11.52
CA TYR A 121 -14.61 10.35 10.64
C TYR A 121 -14.89 8.84 10.57
N PRO A 122 -16.07 8.37 11.02
CA PRO A 122 -16.47 6.98 10.87
C PRO A 122 -16.69 6.62 9.40
N ARG A 123 -16.66 5.31 9.09
CA ARG A 123 -16.95 4.79 7.74
C ARG A 123 -16.07 5.44 6.67
N ARG A 124 -14.73 5.45 6.91
CA ARG A 124 -13.72 5.95 5.98
C ARG A 124 -12.56 4.96 5.77
N ASP A 125 -12.69 3.72 6.27
CA ASP A 125 -11.59 2.75 6.23
C ASP A 125 -11.25 2.32 4.81
N HIS A 126 -12.27 2.10 3.98
CA HIS A 126 -12.09 1.69 2.59
C HIS A 126 -11.62 2.86 1.70
N ALA A 127 -12.07 4.07 2.00
CA ALA A 127 -11.58 5.29 1.33
C ALA A 127 -10.11 5.59 1.71
N ARG A 128 -9.72 5.41 2.99
CA ARG A 128 -8.33 5.49 3.44
C ARG A 128 -7.46 4.45 2.73
N PHE A 129 -7.93 3.20 2.65
CA PHE A 129 -7.25 2.15 1.88
C PHE A 129 -7.00 2.59 0.44
N ALA A 130 -8.02 3.03 -0.28
CA ALA A 130 -7.91 3.42 -1.68
C ALA A 130 -6.96 4.61 -1.88
N ALA A 131 -6.98 5.57 -0.95
CA ALA A 131 -6.10 6.74 -0.94
C ALA A 131 -4.62 6.34 -0.77
N VAL A 132 -4.32 5.50 0.22
CA VAL A 132 -2.94 5.05 0.48
C VAL A 132 -2.47 4.11 -0.64
N SER A 133 -3.31 3.20 -1.13
CA SER A 133 -2.97 2.30 -2.24
C SER A 133 -2.65 3.06 -3.52
N LEU A 134 -3.44 4.10 -3.88
CA LEU A 134 -3.10 4.95 -5.01
C LEU A 134 -1.80 5.71 -4.77
N ALA A 135 -1.62 6.33 -3.60
CA ALA A 135 -0.40 7.07 -3.27
C ALA A 135 0.85 6.17 -3.29
N TYR A 136 0.75 4.92 -2.84
CA TYR A 136 1.82 3.93 -2.93
C TYR A 136 2.26 3.70 -4.37
N ASN A 137 1.31 3.66 -5.31
CA ASN A 137 1.57 3.41 -6.73
C ASN A 137 2.07 4.65 -7.50
N VAL A 138 1.53 5.84 -7.20
CA VAL A 138 1.80 7.05 -8.00
C VAL A 138 2.61 8.12 -7.25
N GLY A 139 2.88 7.90 -5.97
CA GLY A 139 3.56 8.83 -5.07
C GLY A 139 2.60 9.78 -4.35
N VAL A 140 2.99 10.18 -3.14
CA VAL A 140 2.21 11.09 -2.27
C VAL A 140 1.96 12.46 -2.93
N ALA A 141 2.95 13.03 -3.63
CA ALA A 141 2.79 14.32 -4.31
C ALA A 141 1.67 14.31 -5.35
N ASN A 142 1.62 13.24 -6.16
CA ASN A 142 0.54 13.06 -7.14
C ASN A 142 -0.82 12.85 -6.47
N TRP A 143 -0.85 12.09 -5.36
CA TRP A 143 -2.07 11.95 -4.56
C TRP A 143 -2.55 13.31 -4.06
N CYS A 144 -1.69 14.10 -3.40
CA CYS A 144 -2.05 15.39 -2.80
C CYS A 144 -2.56 16.42 -3.82
N SER A 145 -2.17 16.31 -5.08
CA SER A 145 -2.67 17.17 -6.18
C SER A 145 -3.91 16.61 -6.89
N SER A 146 -4.35 15.38 -6.55
CA SER A 146 -5.39 14.65 -7.28
C SER A 146 -6.81 15.20 -7.07
N THR A 147 -7.68 14.91 -8.03
CA THR A 147 -9.12 15.13 -7.90
C THR A 147 -9.72 14.25 -6.80
N ALA A 148 -9.26 13.00 -6.66
CA ALA A 148 -9.73 12.08 -5.62
C ALA A 148 -9.56 12.69 -4.23
N ARG A 149 -8.36 13.21 -3.91
CA ARG A 149 -8.09 13.89 -2.64
C ARG A 149 -9.02 15.07 -2.40
N ARG A 150 -9.28 15.91 -3.42
CA ARG A 150 -10.21 17.05 -3.30
C ARG A 150 -11.63 16.58 -2.99
N MET A 151 -12.09 15.50 -3.61
CA MET A 151 -13.43 14.94 -3.37
C MET A 151 -13.55 14.39 -1.94
N PHE A 152 -12.55 13.65 -1.44
CA PHE A 152 -12.55 13.15 -0.06
C PHE A 152 -12.54 14.30 0.97
N ASN A 153 -11.77 15.36 0.73
CA ASN A 153 -11.78 16.53 1.61
C ASN A 153 -13.11 17.27 1.62
N ALA A 154 -13.89 17.17 0.54
CA ALA A 154 -15.26 17.68 0.45
C ALA A 154 -16.33 16.67 0.93
N SER A 155 -15.93 15.55 1.56
CA SER A 155 -16.79 14.43 1.98
C SER A 155 -17.62 13.79 0.86
N ARG A 156 -17.20 13.96 -0.40
CA ARG A 156 -17.83 13.39 -1.60
C ARG A 156 -17.22 12.03 -1.90
N ILE A 157 -17.55 11.01 -1.09
CA ILE A 157 -16.86 9.72 -1.09
C ILE A 157 -16.97 9.01 -2.43
N THR A 158 -18.19 8.84 -2.96
CA THR A 158 -18.41 8.19 -4.27
C THR A 158 -17.59 8.87 -5.37
N ALA A 159 -17.63 10.19 -5.45
CA ALA A 159 -16.87 10.94 -6.44
C ALA A 159 -15.35 10.81 -6.25
N GLY A 160 -14.90 10.69 -5.00
CA GLY A 160 -13.49 10.42 -4.69
C GLY A 160 -13.06 9.04 -5.17
N CYS A 161 -13.89 8.01 -4.94
CA CYS A 161 -13.64 6.66 -5.43
C CYS A 161 -13.63 6.59 -6.96
N ASP A 162 -14.55 7.29 -7.64
CA ASP A 162 -14.61 7.34 -9.11
C ASP A 162 -13.38 8.04 -9.71
N ALA A 163 -12.86 9.04 -9.03
CA ALA A 163 -11.68 9.80 -9.45
C ALA A 163 -10.35 9.00 -9.36
N LEU A 164 -10.37 7.75 -8.89
CA LEU A 164 -9.24 6.84 -8.98
C LEU A 164 -9.06 6.29 -10.41
N LEU A 165 -10.15 6.08 -11.16
CA LEU A 165 -10.13 5.39 -12.46
C LEU A 165 -9.21 6.02 -13.51
N PRO A 166 -9.05 7.35 -13.64
CA PRO A 166 -8.13 7.96 -14.60
C PRO A 166 -6.65 7.68 -14.38
N TRP A 167 -6.26 7.16 -13.20
CA TRP A 167 -4.88 6.81 -12.84
C TRP A 167 -4.45 5.44 -13.41
N ASN A 168 -4.78 5.17 -14.67
CA ASN A 168 -4.60 3.90 -15.36
C ASN A 168 -3.62 3.98 -16.54
N LYS A 169 -2.80 5.04 -16.62
CA LYS A 169 -1.93 5.28 -17.78
C LYS A 169 -0.45 5.15 -17.41
N VAL A 170 0.33 4.64 -18.36
CA VAL A 170 1.80 4.63 -18.34
C VAL A 170 2.33 5.51 -19.50
N THR A 171 3.56 5.99 -19.37
CA THR A 171 4.24 6.66 -20.47
C THR A 171 4.99 5.62 -21.30
N LYS A 172 4.65 5.48 -22.58
CA LYS A 172 5.33 4.61 -23.55
C LYS A 172 5.70 5.47 -24.77
N ASN A 173 6.99 5.52 -25.10
CA ASN A 173 7.51 6.34 -26.21
C ASN A 173 7.02 7.81 -26.13
N GLY A 174 7.08 8.42 -24.95
CA GLY A 174 6.67 9.82 -24.72
C GLY A 174 5.15 10.07 -24.71
N LYS A 175 4.33 9.05 -24.97
CA LYS A 175 2.86 9.16 -24.99
C LYS A 175 2.22 8.44 -23.80
N LYS A 176 1.16 9.03 -23.24
CA LYS A 176 0.35 8.38 -22.20
C LYS A 176 -0.62 7.38 -22.83
N VAL A 177 -0.44 6.10 -22.52
CA VAL A 177 -1.30 5.01 -22.99
C VAL A 177 -1.93 4.28 -21.81
N VAL A 178 -3.15 3.76 -21.97
CA VAL A 178 -3.84 2.96 -20.94
C VAL A 178 -3.10 1.65 -20.74
N SER A 179 -2.86 1.31 -19.49
CA SER A 179 -2.36 0.00 -19.05
C SER A 179 -3.51 -0.83 -18.51
N ASN A 180 -3.76 -2.01 -19.07
CA ASN A 180 -4.80 -2.92 -18.61
C ASN A 180 -4.58 -3.35 -17.15
N GLY A 181 -3.32 -3.55 -16.73
CA GLY A 181 -2.98 -3.86 -15.35
C GLY A 181 -3.38 -2.75 -14.39
N LEU A 182 -3.01 -1.48 -14.71
CA LEU A 182 -3.41 -0.33 -13.90
C LEU A 182 -4.92 -0.09 -13.94
N ALA A 183 -5.58 -0.27 -15.07
CA ALA A 183 -7.04 -0.16 -15.16
C ALA A 183 -7.75 -1.18 -14.25
N GLY A 184 -7.30 -2.42 -14.26
CA GLY A 184 -7.79 -3.47 -13.36
C GLY A 184 -7.53 -3.14 -11.88
N ARG A 185 -6.33 -2.66 -11.53
CA ARG A 185 -5.99 -2.22 -10.16
C ARG A 185 -6.92 -1.09 -9.70
N ARG A 186 -7.11 -0.05 -10.51
CA ARG A 186 -8.03 1.07 -10.19
C ARG A 186 -9.47 0.62 -10.00
N SER A 187 -9.92 -0.34 -10.81
CA SER A 187 -11.27 -0.90 -10.67
C SER A 187 -11.45 -1.65 -9.33
N ARG A 188 -10.45 -2.44 -8.92
CA ARG A 188 -10.47 -3.13 -7.61
C ARG A 188 -10.43 -2.15 -6.44
N GLU A 189 -9.53 -1.17 -6.47
CA GLU A 189 -9.44 -0.13 -5.45
C GLU A 189 -10.74 0.68 -5.32
N ARG A 190 -11.35 1.05 -6.45
CA ARG A 190 -12.67 1.71 -6.49
C ARG A 190 -13.76 0.85 -5.86
N ALA A 191 -13.82 -0.43 -6.21
CA ALA A 191 -14.82 -1.36 -5.67
C ALA A 191 -14.71 -1.49 -4.13
N ILE A 192 -13.49 -1.54 -3.60
CA ILE A 192 -13.27 -1.54 -2.15
C ILE A 192 -13.70 -0.17 -1.56
N CYS A 193 -13.25 0.93 -2.14
CA CYS A 193 -13.54 2.30 -1.70
C CYS A 193 -15.04 2.57 -1.55
N LEU A 194 -15.85 2.11 -2.50
CA LEU A 194 -17.31 2.33 -2.51
C LEU A 194 -18.07 1.68 -1.35
N LYS A 195 -17.45 0.76 -0.60
CA LYS A 195 -18.06 0.18 0.61
C LYS A 195 -18.30 1.22 1.72
N ASP A 196 -17.59 2.36 1.69
CA ASP A 196 -17.84 3.48 2.61
C ASP A 196 -18.95 4.44 2.12
N ALA A 197 -19.38 4.29 0.87
CA ALA A 197 -20.40 5.15 0.26
C ALA A 197 -21.83 4.60 0.44
N ALA A 198 -21.94 3.38 0.99
CA ALA A 198 -23.21 2.68 1.26
C ALA A 198 -23.84 3.10 2.57
#